data_11fc75e6dec3a413582c6a7ed26655f7
#
_entry.id   11fc75e6dec3a413582c6a7ed26655f7
#
_cell.length_a   1.000
_cell.length_b   1.000
_cell.length_c   1.000
_cell.angle_alpha   90.00
_cell.angle_beta   90.00
_cell.angle_gamma   90.00
#
_symmetry.space_group_name_H-M   'P 1'
#
loop_
_entity.id
_entity.type
_entity.pdbx_description
1 polymer ?
#
loop_
_entity_poly.entity_id
_entity_poly.type
_entity_poly.pdbx_seq_one_letter_code
_entity_poly.pdbx_strand_id
1 'polypeptide(L)'
;MTANGLRVALALSLCLASTVRSQTPKAPASDDAAKTAVVKHLLQLTGVVNIMQKAIGNLIPAERAANPTIPPAFWDAFAARMRQSLPQLADSLVPIYTSRFSLDELKQLEQFYESPTGKHLASAQPDMLAESQQIGQRWGAAIGKGIADSLQAAGVH
;
A
#
# COMPACT_ATOMS: atom_id res chain seq x y z
N MET A 1 25.34 84.21 -17.49
CA MET A 1 26.55 83.41 -17.80
C MET A 1 26.28 82.02 -17.25
N THR A 2 26.00 81.22 -18.16
CA THR A 2 26.08 79.72 -18.30
C THR A 2 26.34 78.87 -17.05
N ALA A 3 25.39 78.01 -16.69
CA ALA A 3 25.62 76.84 -15.88
C ALA A 3 24.87 75.63 -16.50
N ASN A 4 25.64 74.74 -17.02
CA ASN A 4 25.18 73.47 -17.60
C ASN A 4 24.63 72.55 -16.53
N GLY A 5 23.37 72.12 -16.68
CA GLY A 5 22.74 71.08 -15.87
C GLY A 5 23.02 69.71 -16.42
N LEU A 6 23.71 68.88 -15.65
CA LEU A 6 23.96 67.53 -15.93
C LEU A 6 22.72 66.67 -15.51
N ARG A 7 21.97 66.16 -16.47
CA ARG A 7 20.86 65.20 -16.25
C ARG A 7 21.42 63.80 -16.08
N VAL A 8 21.39 63.27 -14.84
CA VAL A 8 21.65 61.88 -14.54
C VAL A 8 20.34 61.14 -14.76
N ALA A 9 20.27 60.35 -15.82
CA ALA A 9 19.18 59.43 -16.07
C ALA A 9 19.39 58.16 -15.22
N LEU A 10 18.54 57.98 -14.20
CA LEU A 10 18.50 56.77 -13.39
C LEU A 10 17.71 55.70 -14.16
N ALA A 11 18.40 54.75 -14.80
CA ALA A 11 17.77 53.58 -15.43
C ALA A 11 17.39 52.59 -14.35
N LEU A 12 16.10 52.50 -14.05
CA LEU A 12 15.52 51.46 -13.19
C LEU A 12 15.48 50.14 -13.96
N SER A 13 16.46 49.27 -13.74
CA SER A 13 16.49 47.93 -14.28
C SER A 13 15.49 47.05 -13.50
N LEU A 14 14.32 46.81 -14.09
CA LEU A 14 13.30 45.91 -13.55
C LEU A 14 13.78 44.48 -13.80
N CYS A 15 14.42 43.86 -12.81
CA CYS A 15 14.68 42.43 -12.81
C CYS A 15 13.33 41.67 -12.66
N LEU A 16 12.76 41.24 -13.80
CA LEU A 16 11.70 40.23 -13.85
C LEU A 16 12.30 38.90 -13.38
N ALA A 17 12.14 38.60 -12.10
CA ALA A 17 12.40 37.28 -11.56
C ALA A 17 11.37 36.34 -12.17
N SER A 18 11.73 35.67 -13.27
CA SER A 18 10.99 34.53 -13.81
C SER A 18 11.09 33.39 -12.82
N THR A 19 10.03 33.21 -12.03
CA THR A 19 9.86 31.99 -11.24
C THR A 19 9.71 30.81 -12.20
N VAL A 20 10.80 30.13 -12.47
CA VAL A 20 10.79 28.83 -13.14
C VAL A 20 10.08 27.88 -12.18
N ARG A 21 8.78 27.72 -12.42
CA ARG A 21 7.99 26.68 -11.80
C ARG A 21 8.49 25.37 -12.41
N SER A 22 9.31 24.62 -11.66
CA SER A 22 9.71 23.27 -12.03
C SER A 22 8.43 22.42 -12.13
N GLN A 23 7.87 22.36 -13.33
CA GLN A 23 6.90 21.36 -13.67
C GLN A 23 7.69 20.05 -13.74
N THR A 24 7.51 19.18 -12.75
CA THR A 24 7.90 17.78 -12.88
C THR A 24 7.29 17.27 -14.19
N PRO A 25 8.07 16.75 -15.15
CA PRO A 25 7.52 16.25 -16.40
C PRO A 25 6.52 15.16 -16.05
N LYS A 26 5.25 15.36 -16.40
CA LYS A 26 4.26 14.27 -16.35
C LYS A 26 4.79 13.17 -17.27
N ALA A 27 5.04 11.99 -16.70
CA ALA A 27 5.49 10.83 -17.46
C ALA A 27 4.61 10.66 -18.72
N PRO A 28 5.19 10.31 -19.88
CA PRO A 28 4.42 10.10 -21.09
C PRO A 28 3.36 9.02 -20.87
N ALA A 29 2.20 9.14 -21.51
CA ALA A 29 1.08 8.20 -21.36
C ALA A 29 1.46 6.72 -21.61
N SER A 30 2.54 6.49 -22.38
CA SER A 30 3.15 5.16 -22.57
C SER A 30 3.75 4.58 -21.29
N ASP A 31 4.38 5.41 -20.46
CA ASP A 31 4.98 4.98 -19.18
C ASP A 31 3.92 4.60 -18.15
N ASP A 32 2.83 5.33 -18.09
CA ASP A 32 1.71 5.03 -17.16
C ASP A 32 1.04 3.69 -17.53
N ALA A 33 0.86 3.43 -18.83
CA ALA A 33 0.32 2.15 -19.31
C ALA A 33 1.30 0.99 -19.03
N ALA A 34 2.61 1.20 -19.26
CA ALA A 34 3.64 0.22 -18.97
C ALA A 34 3.72 -0.09 -17.46
N LYS A 35 3.73 0.93 -16.60
CA LYS A 35 3.67 0.77 -15.13
C LYS A 35 2.45 -0.04 -14.72
N THR A 36 1.27 0.30 -15.25
CA THR A 36 0.03 -0.42 -14.96
C THR A 36 0.14 -1.90 -15.29
N ALA A 37 0.69 -2.25 -16.46
CA ALA A 37 0.86 -3.64 -16.86
C ALA A 37 1.80 -4.40 -15.92
N VAL A 38 2.96 -3.82 -15.60
CA VAL A 38 3.95 -4.43 -14.69
C VAL A 38 3.35 -4.60 -13.29
N VAL A 39 2.62 -3.60 -12.76
CA VAL A 39 1.98 -3.71 -11.45
C VAL A 39 0.93 -4.82 -11.42
N LYS A 40 0.09 -4.93 -12.46
CA LYS A 40 -0.89 -6.04 -12.53
C LYS A 40 -0.21 -7.40 -12.50
N HIS A 41 0.91 -7.56 -13.20
CA HIS A 41 1.70 -8.79 -13.16
C HIS A 41 2.33 -9.01 -11.79
N LEU A 42 2.89 -7.99 -11.15
CA LEU A 42 3.42 -8.05 -9.78
C LEU A 42 2.35 -8.51 -8.77
N LEU A 43 1.12 -8.01 -8.86
CA LEU A 43 0.02 -8.42 -7.98
C LEU A 43 -0.33 -9.91 -8.14
N GLN A 44 -0.12 -10.47 -9.34
CA GLN A 44 -0.26 -11.91 -9.57
C GLN A 44 0.92 -12.69 -8.98
N LEU A 45 2.17 -12.28 -9.26
CA LEU A 45 3.40 -12.92 -8.81
C LEU A 45 3.50 -12.95 -7.27
N THR A 46 3.11 -11.87 -6.60
CA THR A 46 3.11 -11.77 -5.13
C THR A 46 1.95 -12.51 -4.48
N GLY A 47 1.00 -13.03 -5.24
CA GLY A 47 -0.15 -13.76 -4.73
C GLY A 47 -1.15 -12.92 -3.93
N VAL A 48 -1.12 -11.59 -4.05
CA VAL A 48 -2.03 -10.68 -3.31
C VAL A 48 -3.49 -11.06 -3.51
N VAL A 49 -3.89 -11.43 -4.73
CA VAL A 49 -5.27 -11.88 -5.01
C VAL A 49 -5.62 -13.15 -4.22
N ASN A 50 -4.69 -14.10 -4.13
CA ASN A 50 -4.89 -15.34 -3.36
C ASN A 50 -5.01 -15.05 -1.85
N ILE A 51 -4.21 -14.12 -1.34
CA ILE A 51 -4.30 -13.68 0.06
C ILE A 51 -5.66 -13.06 0.34
N MET A 52 -6.17 -12.21 -0.55
CA MET A 52 -7.51 -11.62 -0.45
C MET A 52 -8.61 -12.68 -0.48
N GLN A 53 -8.51 -13.69 -1.36
CA GLN A 53 -9.45 -14.80 -1.40
C GLN A 53 -9.49 -15.61 -0.10
N LYS A 54 -8.32 -15.91 0.46
CA LYS A 54 -8.20 -16.58 1.77
C LYS A 54 -8.81 -15.73 2.89
N ALA A 55 -8.54 -14.41 2.89
CA ALA A 55 -9.10 -13.50 3.88
C ALA A 55 -10.64 -13.47 3.84
N ILE A 56 -11.24 -13.43 2.65
CA ILE A 56 -12.71 -13.54 2.48
C ILE A 56 -13.21 -14.89 3.00
N GLY A 57 -12.51 -15.98 2.68
CA GLY A 57 -12.84 -17.31 3.14
C GLY A 57 -12.88 -17.46 4.65
N ASN A 58 -12.02 -16.74 5.37
CA ASN A 58 -11.98 -16.73 6.83
C ASN A 58 -12.98 -15.74 7.45
N LEU A 59 -13.18 -14.58 6.81
CA LEU A 59 -14.06 -13.52 7.29
C LEU A 59 -15.53 -13.97 7.33
N ILE A 60 -16.03 -14.57 6.24
CA ILE A 60 -17.45 -14.90 6.10
C ILE A 60 -17.98 -15.85 7.19
N PRO A 61 -17.29 -16.96 7.53
CA PRO A 61 -17.74 -17.82 8.64
C PRO A 61 -17.75 -17.09 9.99
N ALA A 62 -16.76 -16.24 10.25
CA ALA A 62 -16.67 -15.47 11.50
C ALA A 62 -17.82 -14.45 11.62
N GLU A 63 -18.10 -13.71 10.54
CA GLU A 63 -19.20 -12.75 10.49
C GLU A 63 -20.57 -13.44 10.59
N ARG A 64 -20.74 -14.58 9.94
CA ARG A 64 -21.97 -15.41 10.07
C ARG A 64 -22.21 -15.84 11.50
N ALA A 65 -21.17 -16.27 12.21
CA ALA A 65 -21.26 -16.70 13.60
C ALA A 65 -21.57 -15.52 14.54
N ALA A 66 -21.00 -14.36 14.28
CA ALA A 66 -21.21 -13.15 15.07
C ALA A 66 -22.61 -12.52 14.86
N ASN A 67 -23.26 -12.80 13.71
CA ASN A 67 -24.54 -12.18 13.32
C ASN A 67 -25.60 -13.26 12.98
N PRO A 68 -26.05 -14.05 13.97
CA PRO A 68 -26.94 -15.21 13.75
C PRO A 68 -28.33 -14.83 13.24
N THR A 69 -28.75 -13.56 13.37
CA THR A 69 -30.04 -13.05 12.90
C THR A 69 -30.09 -12.79 11.40
N ILE A 70 -28.91 -12.71 10.75
CA ILE A 70 -28.82 -12.50 9.30
C ILE A 70 -28.98 -13.84 8.59
N PRO A 71 -29.91 -13.95 7.61
CA PRO A 71 -30.17 -15.20 6.91
C PRO A 71 -28.91 -15.77 6.25
N PRO A 72 -28.71 -17.11 6.27
CA PRO A 72 -27.55 -17.74 5.62
C PRO A 72 -27.39 -17.37 4.13
N ALA A 73 -28.50 -17.22 3.40
CA ALA A 73 -28.49 -16.85 1.99
C ALA A 73 -27.86 -15.48 1.73
N PHE A 74 -27.95 -14.54 2.68
CA PHE A 74 -27.24 -13.26 2.59
C PHE A 74 -25.73 -13.48 2.56
N TRP A 75 -25.20 -14.30 3.47
CA TRP A 75 -23.76 -14.55 3.56
C TRP A 75 -23.22 -15.25 2.33
N ASP A 76 -24.01 -16.17 1.75
CA ASP A 76 -23.63 -16.88 0.52
C ASP A 76 -23.57 -15.91 -0.67
N ALA A 77 -24.58 -15.03 -0.80
CA ALA A 77 -24.60 -13.99 -1.83
C ALA A 77 -23.46 -12.95 -1.62
N PHE A 78 -23.23 -12.54 -0.38
CA PHE A 78 -22.15 -11.60 -0.02
C PHE A 78 -20.78 -12.17 -0.37
N ALA A 79 -20.50 -13.42 0.00
CA ALA A 79 -19.26 -14.11 -0.33
C ALA A 79 -19.06 -14.23 -1.85
N ALA A 80 -20.12 -14.56 -2.59
CA ALA A 80 -20.08 -14.63 -4.05
C ALA A 80 -19.75 -13.27 -4.65
N ARG A 81 -20.39 -12.20 -4.17
CA ARG A 81 -20.18 -10.82 -4.66
C ARG A 81 -18.77 -10.33 -4.35
N MET A 82 -18.26 -10.59 -3.15
CA MET A 82 -16.87 -10.26 -2.81
C MET A 82 -15.86 -10.94 -3.75
N ARG A 83 -16.03 -12.24 -4.01
CA ARG A 83 -15.13 -12.96 -4.94
C ARG A 83 -15.20 -12.39 -6.36
N GLN A 84 -16.40 -12.05 -6.84
CA GLN A 84 -16.58 -11.44 -8.16
C GLN A 84 -15.93 -10.06 -8.28
N SER A 85 -15.85 -9.29 -7.19
CA SER A 85 -15.24 -7.96 -7.18
C SER A 85 -13.73 -7.95 -6.94
N LEU A 86 -13.09 -9.10 -6.66
CA LEU A 86 -11.65 -9.19 -6.44
C LEU A 86 -10.78 -8.59 -7.56
N PRO A 87 -11.09 -8.80 -8.87
CA PRO A 87 -10.30 -8.16 -9.93
C PRO A 87 -10.35 -6.63 -9.86
N GLN A 88 -11.52 -6.06 -9.56
CA GLN A 88 -11.68 -4.60 -9.41
C GLN A 88 -10.91 -4.07 -8.19
N LEU A 89 -10.91 -4.83 -7.09
CA LEU A 89 -10.10 -4.51 -5.91
C LEU A 89 -8.60 -4.55 -6.25
N ALA A 90 -8.13 -5.57 -6.97
CA ALA A 90 -6.75 -5.64 -7.43
C ALA A 90 -6.39 -4.45 -8.33
N ASP A 91 -7.25 -4.06 -9.26
CA ASP A 91 -7.06 -2.89 -10.11
C ASP A 91 -6.98 -1.58 -9.29
N SER A 92 -7.72 -1.49 -8.19
CA SER A 92 -7.67 -0.34 -7.28
C SER A 92 -6.32 -0.19 -6.54
N LEU A 93 -5.51 -1.26 -6.48
CA LEU A 93 -4.16 -1.19 -5.90
C LEU A 93 -3.12 -0.61 -6.87
N VAL A 94 -3.38 -0.65 -8.18
CA VAL A 94 -2.43 -0.19 -9.21
C VAL A 94 -1.92 1.23 -8.97
N PRO A 95 -2.78 2.24 -8.69
CA PRO A 95 -2.32 3.60 -8.43
C PRO A 95 -1.39 3.73 -7.22
N ILE A 96 -1.51 2.83 -6.25
CA ILE A 96 -0.65 2.82 -5.05
C ILE A 96 0.80 2.53 -5.43
N TYR A 97 1.02 1.61 -6.36
CA TYR A 97 2.35 1.24 -6.84
C TYR A 97 2.89 2.25 -7.86
N THR A 98 2.08 2.62 -8.86
CA THR A 98 2.51 3.53 -9.94
C THR A 98 2.87 4.92 -9.43
N SER A 99 2.31 5.36 -8.30
CA SER A 99 2.65 6.64 -7.67
C SER A 99 3.93 6.59 -6.82
N ARG A 100 4.38 5.40 -6.39
CA ARG A 100 5.53 5.23 -5.49
C ARG A 100 6.78 4.76 -6.18
N PHE A 101 6.64 4.04 -7.29
CA PHE A 101 7.75 3.41 -8.01
C PHE A 101 7.86 3.93 -9.43
N SER A 102 9.08 4.10 -9.91
CA SER A 102 9.39 4.30 -11.32
C SER A 102 9.15 3.00 -12.11
N LEU A 103 9.09 3.09 -13.45
CA LEU A 103 8.95 1.91 -14.29
C LEU A 103 10.13 0.93 -14.11
N ASP A 104 11.34 1.46 -13.96
CA ASP A 104 12.54 0.63 -13.80
C ASP A 104 12.55 -0.11 -12.47
N GLU A 105 12.12 0.53 -11.38
CA GLU A 105 11.97 -0.11 -10.07
C GLU A 105 10.91 -1.22 -10.12
N LEU A 106 9.76 -0.97 -10.77
CA LEU A 106 8.72 -1.97 -10.95
C LEU A 106 9.20 -3.18 -11.73
N LYS A 107 9.99 -2.98 -12.79
CA LYS A 107 10.61 -4.07 -13.56
C LYS A 107 11.63 -4.86 -12.74
N GLN A 108 12.42 -4.20 -11.88
CA GLN A 108 13.34 -4.89 -10.98
C GLN A 108 12.59 -5.76 -9.96
N LEU A 109 11.49 -5.26 -9.40
CA LEU A 109 10.61 -6.05 -8.53
C LEU A 109 10.02 -7.24 -9.27
N GLU A 110 9.55 -7.05 -10.51
CA GLU A 110 9.02 -8.11 -11.36
C GLU A 110 10.06 -9.22 -11.57
N GLN A 111 11.27 -8.86 -12.00
CA GLN A 111 12.38 -9.79 -12.17
C GLN A 111 12.72 -10.55 -10.87
N PHE A 112 12.70 -9.86 -9.73
CA PHE A 112 12.91 -10.51 -8.44
C PHE A 112 11.82 -11.56 -8.17
N TYR A 113 10.54 -11.20 -8.29
CA TYR A 113 9.44 -12.15 -8.02
C TYR A 113 9.31 -13.26 -9.07
N GLU A 114 9.84 -13.09 -10.26
CA GLU A 114 9.97 -14.15 -11.27
C GLU A 114 11.10 -15.13 -10.96
N SER A 115 12.09 -14.74 -10.16
CA SER A 115 13.19 -15.59 -9.75
C SER A 115 12.73 -16.74 -8.84
N PRO A 116 13.51 -17.85 -8.74
CA PRO A 116 13.19 -18.95 -7.83
C PRO A 116 13.03 -18.48 -6.37
N THR A 117 13.90 -17.58 -5.91
CA THR A 117 13.84 -17.03 -4.55
C THR A 117 12.62 -16.15 -4.33
N GLY A 118 12.29 -15.28 -5.30
CA GLY A 118 11.11 -14.42 -5.22
C GLY A 118 9.80 -15.21 -5.21
N LYS A 119 9.71 -16.25 -6.06
CA LYS A 119 8.56 -17.18 -6.06
C LYS A 119 8.42 -17.92 -4.73
N HIS A 120 9.54 -18.38 -4.18
CA HIS A 120 9.53 -19.03 -2.86
C HIS A 120 9.09 -18.06 -1.77
N LEU A 121 9.62 -16.82 -1.76
CA LEU A 121 9.18 -15.79 -0.82
C LEU A 121 7.67 -15.53 -0.92
N ALA A 122 7.15 -15.30 -2.12
CA ALA A 122 5.73 -15.04 -2.34
C ALA A 122 4.85 -16.21 -1.85
N SER A 123 5.28 -17.45 -2.06
CA SER A 123 4.54 -18.63 -1.59
C SER A 123 4.60 -18.83 -0.08
N ALA A 124 5.73 -18.51 0.56
CA ALA A 124 5.94 -18.69 2.00
C ALA A 124 5.34 -17.54 2.83
N GLN A 125 5.17 -16.34 2.25
CA GLN A 125 4.77 -15.13 2.95
C GLN A 125 3.45 -15.27 3.75
N PRO A 126 2.38 -15.92 3.26
CA PRO A 126 1.15 -16.11 4.03
C PRO A 126 1.36 -16.94 5.30
N ASP A 127 2.16 -18.00 5.21
CA ASP A 127 2.43 -18.89 6.34
C ASP A 127 3.34 -18.19 7.37
N MET A 128 4.38 -17.50 6.90
CA MET A 128 5.23 -16.64 7.75
C MET A 128 4.42 -15.58 8.50
N LEU A 129 3.44 -14.96 7.86
CA LEU A 129 2.56 -13.98 8.50
C LEU A 129 1.68 -14.66 9.57
N ALA A 130 1.10 -15.81 9.28
CA ALA A 130 0.27 -16.55 10.23
C ALA A 130 1.09 -17.00 11.46
N GLU A 131 2.28 -17.53 11.26
CA GLU A 131 3.20 -17.91 12.34
C GLU A 131 3.63 -16.68 13.17
N SER A 132 3.94 -15.58 12.52
CA SER A 132 4.29 -14.32 13.19
C SER A 132 3.15 -13.80 14.08
N GLN A 133 1.91 -13.89 13.62
CA GLN A 133 0.73 -13.53 14.41
C GLN A 133 0.58 -14.44 15.64
N GLN A 134 0.78 -15.75 15.51
CA GLN A 134 0.76 -16.69 16.63
C GLN A 134 1.87 -16.40 17.65
N ILE A 135 3.06 -16.07 17.18
CA ILE A 135 4.17 -15.66 18.06
C ILE A 135 3.78 -14.40 18.82
N GLY A 136 3.23 -13.38 18.12
CA GLY A 136 2.75 -12.15 18.76
C GLY A 136 1.69 -12.38 19.83
N GLN A 137 0.71 -13.26 19.56
CA GLN A 137 -0.33 -13.62 20.51
C GLN A 137 0.25 -14.29 21.78
N ARG A 138 1.15 -15.28 21.61
CA ARG A 138 1.80 -15.96 22.73
C ARG A 138 2.65 -14.98 23.56
N TRP A 139 3.39 -14.11 22.90
CA TRP A 139 4.19 -13.08 23.54
C TRP A 139 3.33 -12.10 24.34
N GLY A 140 2.22 -11.60 23.76
CA GLY A 140 1.28 -10.74 24.45
C GLY A 140 0.63 -11.41 25.67
N ALA A 141 0.21 -12.68 25.54
CA ALA A 141 -0.33 -13.45 26.64
C ALA A 141 0.68 -13.65 27.79
N ALA A 142 1.95 -13.91 27.45
CA ALA A 142 3.02 -14.05 28.47
C ALA A 142 3.27 -12.74 29.22
N ILE A 143 3.26 -11.60 28.52
CA ILE A 143 3.35 -10.28 29.16
C ILE A 143 2.14 -10.04 30.10
N GLY A 144 0.93 -10.29 29.59
CA GLY A 144 -0.30 -10.10 30.37
C GLY A 144 -0.28 -10.94 31.66
N LYS A 145 0.15 -12.21 31.56
CA LYS A 145 0.32 -13.09 32.73
C LYS A 145 1.38 -12.53 33.69
N GLY A 146 2.53 -12.09 33.22
CA GLY A 146 3.58 -11.53 34.07
C GLY A 146 3.13 -10.27 34.83
N ILE A 147 2.35 -9.42 34.19
CA ILE A 147 1.74 -8.23 34.82
C ILE A 147 0.75 -8.68 35.92
N ALA A 148 -0.15 -9.60 35.60
CA ALA A 148 -1.14 -10.12 36.55
C ALA A 148 -0.46 -10.73 37.79
N ASP A 149 0.55 -11.60 37.58
CA ASP A 149 1.33 -12.21 38.67
C ASP A 149 2.02 -11.14 39.54
N SER A 150 2.57 -10.08 38.93
CA SER A 150 3.23 -8.98 39.62
C SER A 150 2.24 -8.15 40.45
N LEU A 151 1.06 -7.85 39.94
CA LEU A 151 0.00 -7.12 40.62
C LEU A 151 -0.54 -7.93 41.80
N GLN A 152 -0.77 -9.22 41.60
CA GLN A 152 -1.21 -10.12 42.67
C GLN A 152 -0.17 -10.20 43.82
N ALA A 153 1.12 -10.29 43.47
CA ALA A 153 2.20 -10.27 44.48
C ALA A 153 2.27 -8.94 45.26
N ALA A 154 1.87 -7.82 44.61
CA ALA A 154 1.78 -6.50 45.22
C ALA A 154 0.46 -6.27 46.02
N GLY A 155 -0.46 -7.26 46.10
CA GLY A 155 -1.74 -7.14 46.80
C GLY A 155 -2.77 -6.26 46.06
N VAL A 156 -2.58 -6.02 44.80
CA VAL A 156 -3.55 -5.30 43.94
C VAL A 156 -4.50 -6.33 43.30
N HIS A 157 -5.80 -6.27 43.64
CA HIS A 157 -6.84 -7.17 43.17
C HIS A 157 -7.82 -6.45 42.25
#